data_da07510d6978299f3ae521cd5afe7990
#
_entry.id   da07510d6978299f3ae521cd5afe7990
#
_cell.length_a   1.000
_cell.length_b   1.000
_cell.length_c   1.000
_cell.angle_alpha   90.00
_cell.angle_beta   90.00
_cell.angle_gamma   90.00
#
_symmetry.space_group_name_H-M   'P 1'
#
loop_
_entity.id
_entity.type
_entity.pdbx_description
1 polymer ?
#
loop_
_entity_poly.entity_id
_entity_poly.type
_entity_poly.pdbx_seq_one_letter_code
_entity_poly.pdbx_strand_id
1 'polypeptide(L)'
;MQPRKQFMESLRRAGLTVYESEAYLALLSGRELTAEEIAKRTSIPLTRVYGTLEELMQKRFARTVQSRPRRYQAISPEEAKRGYLTHLRRNFETNMLSIEEVMKRLQRDIEPIYVESHLQVKPEELLEPIEDLQATERRTAEYIQNASEEVLISTALFSWLPKVRSKLKTALARGVRIRILMQMEQTQARKQLNELSALGAQIRDTREPWHPVRGTLIDRRDLIFVIWAAEEAERYWNPIVYTPHHTKNQGFIRIFNESFDYRWNNAKRVVVAGLSAK
;
A
#
# COMPACT_ATOMS: atom_id res chain seq x y z
N MET A 1 -51.70 28.78 27.23
CA MET A 1 -51.21 28.68 25.83
C MET A 1 -49.66 28.67 25.70
N GLN A 2 -48.91 29.11 26.70
CA GLN A 2 -47.42 29.13 26.67
C GLN A 2 -46.75 27.75 26.75
N PRO A 3 -47.22 26.73 27.49
CA PRO A 3 -46.44 25.49 27.65
C PRO A 3 -46.27 24.68 26.37
N ARG A 4 -47.27 24.64 25.47
CA ARG A 4 -47.17 23.83 24.24
C ARG A 4 -46.09 24.34 23.27
N LYS A 5 -45.93 25.65 23.13
CA LYS A 5 -44.92 26.28 22.29
C LYS A 5 -43.51 25.97 22.81
N GLN A 6 -43.32 26.01 24.13
CA GLN A 6 -42.09 25.69 24.79
C GLN A 6 -41.72 24.20 24.65
N PHE A 7 -42.70 23.28 24.73
CA PHE A 7 -42.48 21.86 24.50
C PHE A 7 -42.08 21.56 23.05
N MET A 8 -42.76 22.20 22.09
CA MET A 8 -42.40 22.12 20.68
C MET A 8 -40.94 22.54 20.44
N GLU A 9 -40.52 23.65 20.99
CA GLU A 9 -39.15 24.15 20.85
C GLU A 9 -38.11 23.20 21.48
N SER A 10 -38.43 22.67 22.67
CA SER A 10 -37.54 21.70 23.34
C SER A 10 -37.43 20.41 22.56
N LEU A 11 -38.49 19.85 22.00
CA LEU A 11 -38.48 18.65 21.18
C LEU A 11 -37.68 18.88 19.87
N ARG A 12 -37.82 20.04 19.25
CA ARG A 12 -37.06 20.41 18.07
C ARG A 12 -35.57 20.53 18.36
N ARG A 13 -35.19 21.14 19.50
CA ARG A 13 -33.80 21.18 19.96
C ARG A 13 -33.22 19.78 20.23
N ALA A 14 -34.08 18.86 20.64
CA ALA A 14 -33.70 17.45 20.81
C ALA A 14 -33.54 16.68 19.47
N GLY A 15 -33.87 17.31 18.33
CA GLY A 15 -33.68 16.68 17.00
C GLY A 15 -34.96 16.09 16.39
N LEU A 16 -36.14 16.44 16.93
CA LEU A 16 -37.40 16.11 16.29
C LEU A 16 -37.78 17.19 15.26
N THR A 17 -38.36 16.76 14.16
CA THR A 17 -38.98 17.68 13.18
C THR A 17 -40.24 18.33 13.75
N VAL A 18 -40.77 19.33 13.05
CA VAL A 18 -42.07 19.99 13.44
C VAL A 18 -43.18 18.96 13.52
N TYR A 19 -43.34 18.12 12.50
CA TYR A 19 -44.37 17.10 12.44
C TYR A 19 -44.23 16.03 13.51
N GLU A 20 -43.00 15.54 13.76
CA GLU A 20 -42.73 14.60 14.84
C GLU A 20 -43.09 15.20 16.21
N SER A 21 -42.73 16.46 16.45
CA SER A 21 -43.04 17.13 17.69
C SER A 21 -44.57 17.31 17.88
N GLU A 22 -45.31 17.70 16.83
CA GLU A 22 -46.75 17.79 16.87
C GLU A 22 -47.43 16.44 17.12
N ALA A 23 -47.00 15.39 16.40
CA ALA A 23 -47.53 14.04 16.54
C ALA A 23 -47.29 13.49 17.95
N TYR A 24 -46.07 13.67 18.50
CA TYR A 24 -45.74 13.23 19.86
C TYR A 24 -46.60 13.95 20.91
N LEU A 25 -46.78 15.28 20.81
CA LEU A 25 -47.64 16.04 21.72
C LEU A 25 -49.12 15.65 21.59
N ALA A 26 -49.56 15.28 20.38
CA ALA A 26 -50.93 14.76 20.18
C ALA A 26 -51.11 13.40 20.85
N LEU A 27 -50.12 12.50 20.74
CA LEU A 27 -50.11 11.19 21.40
C LEU A 27 -50.07 11.31 22.93
N LEU A 28 -49.34 12.28 23.48
CA LEU A 28 -49.30 12.51 24.94
C LEU A 28 -50.65 12.96 25.50
N SER A 29 -51.51 13.63 24.70
CA SER A 29 -52.82 14.09 25.10
C SER A 29 -53.95 13.06 24.98
N GLY A 30 -53.66 11.90 24.35
CA GLY A 30 -54.57 10.80 24.17
C GLY A 30 -53.92 9.45 24.55
N ARG A 31 -54.75 8.47 24.97
CA ARG A 31 -54.17 7.16 25.35
C ARG A 31 -53.66 6.39 24.13
N GLU A 32 -54.48 6.31 23.09
CA GLU A 32 -54.15 5.61 21.84
C GLU A 32 -54.89 6.31 20.69
N LEU A 33 -54.17 6.65 19.63
CA LEU A 33 -54.73 7.38 18.48
C LEU A 33 -54.45 6.62 17.18
N THR A 34 -55.42 6.68 16.24
CA THR A 34 -55.20 6.28 14.86
C THR A 34 -54.45 7.38 14.08
N ALA A 35 -53.93 7.07 12.91
CA ALA A 35 -53.30 8.07 12.05
C ALA A 35 -54.25 9.20 11.65
N GLU A 36 -55.53 8.86 11.37
CA GLU A 36 -56.56 9.86 11.04
C GLU A 36 -56.90 10.77 12.24
N GLU A 37 -56.95 10.21 13.46
CA GLU A 37 -57.18 10.99 14.68
C GLU A 37 -56.01 11.96 14.96
N ILE A 38 -54.78 11.54 14.66
CA ILE A 38 -53.57 12.40 14.76
C ILE A 38 -53.65 13.53 13.72
N ALA A 39 -53.94 13.20 12.44
CA ALA A 39 -54.12 14.22 11.39
C ALA A 39 -55.15 15.27 11.76
N LYS A 40 -56.29 14.86 12.37
CA LYS A 40 -57.34 15.80 12.81
C LYS A 40 -56.92 16.71 13.99
N ARG A 41 -55.93 16.28 14.79
CA ARG A 41 -55.48 17.03 15.99
C ARG A 41 -54.21 17.85 15.77
N THR A 42 -53.58 17.69 14.61
CA THR A 42 -52.34 18.34 14.26
C THR A 42 -52.45 19.07 12.91
N SER A 43 -51.40 19.79 12.54
CA SER A 43 -51.28 20.38 11.20
C SER A 43 -50.72 19.41 10.15
N ILE A 44 -50.53 18.15 10.50
CA ILE A 44 -49.87 17.15 9.65
C ILE A 44 -50.87 16.61 8.62
N PRO A 45 -50.57 16.72 7.30
CA PRO A 45 -51.41 16.09 6.28
C PRO A 45 -51.46 14.57 6.48
N LEU A 46 -52.63 13.95 6.28
CA LEU A 46 -52.81 12.50 6.48
C LEU A 46 -51.76 11.66 5.72
N THR A 47 -51.39 12.07 4.52
CA THR A 47 -50.36 11.43 3.69
C THR A 47 -48.97 11.43 4.32
N ARG A 48 -48.71 12.34 5.26
CA ARG A 48 -47.40 12.45 5.96
C ARG A 48 -47.43 11.80 7.35
N VAL A 49 -48.63 11.60 7.94
CA VAL A 49 -48.72 11.07 9.31
C VAL A 49 -48.07 9.72 9.48
N TYR A 50 -48.25 8.80 8.52
CA TYR A 50 -47.66 7.45 8.60
C TYR A 50 -46.12 7.51 8.64
N GLY A 51 -45.51 8.25 7.74
CA GLY A 51 -44.04 8.43 7.74
C GLY A 51 -43.54 9.11 9.02
N THR A 52 -44.24 10.15 9.49
CA THR A 52 -43.92 10.84 10.76
C THR A 52 -43.99 9.89 11.96
N LEU A 53 -44.96 8.99 12.00
CA LEU A 53 -45.09 8.01 13.07
C LEU A 53 -44.00 6.92 13.01
N GLU A 54 -43.61 6.52 11.81
CA GLU A 54 -42.46 5.60 11.63
C GLU A 54 -41.17 6.20 12.16
N GLU A 55 -40.88 7.46 11.82
CA GLU A 55 -39.71 8.20 12.32
C GLU A 55 -39.76 8.35 13.86
N LEU A 56 -40.93 8.66 14.44
CA LEU A 56 -41.11 8.71 15.89
C LEU A 56 -40.84 7.36 16.57
N MET A 57 -41.29 6.26 15.94
CA MET A 57 -41.03 4.90 16.46
C MET A 57 -39.54 4.54 16.38
N GLN A 58 -38.89 4.87 15.30
CA GLN A 58 -37.43 4.70 15.17
C GLN A 58 -36.69 5.49 16.25
N LYS A 59 -37.09 6.72 16.50
CA LYS A 59 -36.53 7.58 17.55
C LYS A 59 -36.97 7.21 18.96
N ARG A 60 -37.83 6.18 19.14
CA ARG A 60 -38.31 5.68 20.43
C ARG A 60 -39.24 6.63 21.18
N PHE A 61 -39.98 7.47 20.48
CA PHE A 61 -41.01 8.37 21.07
C PHE A 61 -42.42 7.80 20.99
N ALA A 62 -42.71 6.88 20.07
CA ALA A 62 -44.00 6.26 19.91
C ALA A 62 -43.86 4.74 19.73
N ARG A 63 -44.94 4.03 19.95
CA ARG A 63 -45.11 2.60 19.66
C ARG A 63 -46.46 2.29 19.07
N THR A 64 -46.57 1.19 18.34
CA THR A 64 -47.84 0.67 17.86
C THR A 64 -48.50 -0.19 18.94
N VAL A 65 -49.86 -0.15 18.98
CA VAL A 65 -50.66 -1.06 19.77
C VAL A 65 -51.34 -2.04 18.82
N GLN A 66 -51.49 -3.29 19.23
CA GLN A 66 -52.20 -4.33 18.45
C GLN A 66 -53.71 -4.02 18.46
N SER A 67 -54.19 -3.38 17.39
CA SER A 67 -55.60 -3.04 17.20
C SER A 67 -55.95 -2.94 15.72
N ARG A 68 -57.25 -3.03 15.41
CA ARG A 68 -57.78 -2.76 14.07
C ARG A 68 -58.86 -1.69 14.20
N PRO A 69 -58.71 -0.48 13.64
CA PRO A 69 -57.51 0.02 12.92
C PRO A 69 -56.26 0.16 13.82
N ARG A 70 -55.05 0.23 13.18
CA ARG A 70 -53.79 0.39 13.91
C ARG A 70 -53.80 1.67 14.74
N ARG A 71 -53.45 1.54 16.03
CA ARG A 71 -53.32 2.64 16.96
C ARG A 71 -51.88 2.86 17.40
N TYR A 72 -51.58 4.08 17.77
CA TYR A 72 -50.27 4.52 18.21
C TYR A 72 -50.36 5.11 19.61
N GLN A 73 -49.35 4.89 20.40
CA GLN A 73 -49.26 5.37 21.77
C GLN A 73 -47.91 6.07 21.98
N ALA A 74 -47.90 7.18 22.73
CA ALA A 74 -46.69 7.81 23.17
C ALA A 74 -45.93 6.89 24.12
N ILE A 75 -44.61 6.84 23.97
CA ILE A 75 -43.71 6.28 24.97
C ILE A 75 -43.54 7.34 26.07
N SER A 76 -43.42 6.93 27.33
CA SER A 76 -43.26 7.87 28.46
C SER A 76 -42.00 8.74 28.24
N PRO A 77 -42.00 10.00 28.68
CA PRO A 77 -40.84 10.88 28.49
C PRO A 77 -39.52 10.32 29.01
N GLU A 78 -39.56 9.59 30.13
CA GLU A 78 -38.35 8.93 30.70
C GLU A 78 -37.82 7.79 29.82
N GLU A 79 -38.74 6.94 29.36
CA GLU A 79 -38.39 5.80 28.49
C GLU A 79 -37.98 6.31 27.10
N ALA A 80 -38.65 7.31 26.54
CA ALA A 80 -38.31 7.97 25.29
C ALA A 80 -36.91 8.60 25.35
N LYS A 81 -36.58 9.30 26.44
CA LYS A 81 -35.25 9.84 26.68
C LYS A 81 -34.17 8.74 26.60
N ARG A 82 -34.34 7.64 27.35
CA ARG A 82 -33.38 6.53 27.36
C ARG A 82 -33.23 5.89 25.98
N GLY A 83 -34.35 5.56 25.36
CA GLY A 83 -34.41 4.94 24.04
C GLY A 83 -33.79 5.79 22.94
N TYR A 84 -34.11 7.09 22.96
CA TYR A 84 -33.59 8.04 21.97
C TYR A 84 -32.09 8.28 22.08
N LEU A 85 -31.59 8.47 23.31
CA LEU A 85 -30.13 8.60 23.51
C LEU A 85 -29.36 7.35 23.07
N THR A 86 -29.92 6.16 23.32
CA THR A 86 -29.35 4.91 22.83
C THR A 86 -29.36 4.82 21.29
N HIS A 87 -30.46 5.24 20.67
CA HIS A 87 -30.60 5.30 19.21
C HIS A 87 -29.57 6.27 18.58
N LEU A 88 -29.45 7.48 19.13
CA LEU A 88 -28.47 8.46 18.65
C LEU A 88 -27.02 7.93 18.76
N ARG A 89 -26.67 7.32 19.90
CA ARG A 89 -25.34 6.76 20.11
C ARG A 89 -25.03 5.67 19.10
N ARG A 90 -25.95 4.72 18.88
CA ARG A 90 -25.78 3.65 17.88
C ARG A 90 -25.63 4.22 16.46
N ASN A 91 -26.44 5.18 16.08
CA ASN A 91 -26.36 5.81 14.76
C ASN A 91 -25.02 6.54 14.58
N PHE A 92 -24.57 7.24 15.62
CA PHE A 92 -23.27 7.91 15.60
C PHE A 92 -22.11 6.89 15.45
N GLU A 93 -22.10 5.83 16.22
CA GLU A 93 -21.10 4.76 16.14
C GLU A 93 -21.08 4.11 14.74
N THR A 94 -22.25 3.79 14.18
CA THR A 94 -22.35 3.23 12.83
C THR A 94 -21.83 4.19 11.76
N ASN A 95 -22.20 5.47 11.85
CA ASN A 95 -21.71 6.48 10.92
C ASN A 95 -20.21 6.68 11.02
N MET A 96 -19.68 6.73 12.25
CA MET A 96 -18.22 6.85 12.46
C MET A 96 -17.45 5.70 11.83
N LEU A 97 -17.88 4.45 12.04
CA LEU A 97 -17.26 3.29 11.43
C LEU A 97 -17.28 3.35 9.89
N SER A 98 -18.40 3.78 9.32
CA SER A 98 -18.54 3.95 7.87
C SER A 98 -17.59 5.03 7.33
N ILE A 99 -17.51 6.18 8.01
CA ILE A 99 -16.61 7.27 7.63
C ILE A 99 -15.15 6.86 7.76
N GLU A 100 -14.79 6.16 8.85
CA GLU A 100 -13.42 5.65 9.04
C GLU A 100 -12.99 4.73 7.90
N GLU A 101 -13.88 3.85 7.44
CA GLU A 101 -13.59 2.96 6.32
C GLU A 101 -13.37 3.74 5.01
N VAL A 102 -14.23 4.72 4.73
CA VAL A 102 -14.09 5.60 3.57
C VAL A 102 -12.80 6.40 3.64
N MET A 103 -12.47 6.96 4.81
CA MET A 103 -11.23 7.74 5.00
C MET A 103 -9.97 6.88 4.85
N LYS A 104 -9.99 5.62 5.31
CA LYS A 104 -8.88 4.69 5.09
C LYS A 104 -8.66 4.36 3.60
N ARG A 105 -9.75 4.23 2.82
CA ARG A 105 -9.63 4.06 1.36
C ARG A 105 -9.08 5.32 0.72
N LEU A 106 -9.66 6.46 1.05
CA LEU A 106 -9.25 7.75 0.51
C LEU A 106 -7.77 8.05 0.79
N GLN A 107 -7.31 7.77 2.01
CA GLN A 107 -5.91 7.93 2.36
C GLN A 107 -5.01 7.10 1.43
N ARG A 108 -5.29 5.81 1.24
CA ARG A 108 -4.51 4.94 0.34
C ARG A 108 -4.45 5.47 -1.10
N ASP A 109 -5.57 6.02 -1.57
CA ASP A 109 -5.69 6.47 -2.95
C ASP A 109 -5.03 7.85 -3.18
N ILE A 110 -5.05 8.73 -2.17
CA ILE A 110 -4.53 10.09 -2.27
C ILE A 110 -3.06 10.20 -1.81
N GLU A 111 -2.61 9.35 -0.88
CA GLU A 111 -1.25 9.42 -0.34
C GLU A 111 -0.15 9.36 -1.42
N PRO A 112 -0.24 8.50 -2.45
CA PRO A 112 0.70 8.52 -3.57
C PRO A 112 0.72 9.87 -4.32
N ILE A 113 -0.45 10.46 -4.53
CA ILE A 113 -0.59 11.76 -5.22
C ILE A 113 0.03 12.88 -4.37
N TYR A 114 -0.20 12.83 -3.06
CA TYR A 114 0.40 13.79 -2.13
C TYR A 114 1.93 13.68 -2.11
N VAL A 115 2.45 12.45 -2.03
CA VAL A 115 3.89 12.17 -2.06
C VAL A 115 4.51 12.67 -3.36
N GLU A 116 3.90 12.36 -4.51
CA GLU A 116 4.38 12.82 -5.82
C GLU A 116 4.43 14.35 -5.90
N SER A 117 3.38 15.04 -5.45
CA SER A 117 3.27 16.49 -5.61
C SER A 117 4.11 17.28 -4.61
N HIS A 118 4.32 16.77 -3.39
CA HIS A 118 4.96 17.53 -2.32
C HIS A 118 6.41 17.11 -2.06
N LEU A 119 6.74 15.84 -2.24
CA LEU A 119 8.10 15.35 -2.04
C LEU A 119 8.90 15.27 -3.34
N GLN A 120 8.29 15.57 -4.49
CA GLN A 120 8.88 15.47 -5.83
C GLN A 120 9.51 14.09 -6.11
N VAL A 121 9.00 13.06 -5.44
CA VAL A 121 9.45 11.67 -5.57
C VAL A 121 8.29 10.84 -6.10
N LYS A 122 8.40 10.39 -7.32
CA LYS A 122 7.46 9.39 -7.88
C LYS A 122 7.79 8.03 -7.27
N PRO A 123 6.81 7.29 -6.73
CA PRO A 123 7.03 5.94 -6.21
C PRO A 123 7.72 5.02 -7.23
N GLU A 124 7.39 5.18 -8.53
CA GLU A 124 8.01 4.44 -9.63
C GLU A 124 9.49 4.82 -9.84
N GLU A 125 9.90 6.02 -9.45
CA GLU A 125 11.30 6.45 -9.52
C GLU A 125 12.16 5.85 -8.40
N LEU A 126 11.53 5.33 -7.34
CA LEU A 126 12.25 4.61 -6.29
C LEU A 126 12.71 3.24 -6.79
N LEU A 127 11.82 2.51 -7.48
CA LEU A 127 12.07 1.17 -8.01
C LEU A 127 11.35 1.03 -9.35
N GLU A 128 12.05 1.24 -10.45
CA GLU A 128 11.52 1.05 -11.78
C GLU A 128 11.52 -0.45 -12.13
N PRO A 129 10.36 -1.09 -12.33
CA PRO A 129 10.31 -2.49 -12.69
C PRO A 129 10.85 -2.71 -14.10
N ILE A 130 11.55 -3.82 -14.27
CA ILE A 130 12.06 -4.29 -15.57
C ILE A 130 11.23 -5.52 -15.97
N GLU A 131 10.80 -5.58 -17.20
CA GLU A 131 9.82 -6.55 -17.73
C GLU A 131 10.20 -8.01 -17.44
N ASP A 132 11.46 -8.39 -17.71
CA ASP A 132 11.96 -9.74 -17.52
C ASP A 132 13.50 -9.79 -17.37
N LEU A 133 14.03 -10.99 -17.18
CA LEU A 133 15.48 -11.20 -17.09
C LEU A 133 16.24 -10.85 -18.36
N GLN A 134 15.63 -11.03 -19.55
CA GLN A 134 16.29 -10.69 -20.83
C GLN A 134 16.37 -9.17 -20.99
N ALA A 135 15.32 -8.44 -20.63
CA ALA A 135 15.33 -6.99 -20.58
C ALA A 135 16.37 -6.48 -19.57
N THR A 136 16.45 -7.13 -18.41
CA THR A 136 17.47 -6.83 -17.39
C THR A 136 18.89 -6.97 -17.92
N GLU A 137 19.19 -8.05 -18.63
CA GLU A 137 20.52 -8.29 -19.23
C GLU A 137 20.85 -7.26 -20.31
N ARG A 138 19.90 -6.95 -21.20
CA ARG A 138 20.07 -5.89 -22.23
C ARG A 138 20.36 -4.54 -21.61
N ARG A 139 19.53 -4.14 -20.63
CA ARG A 139 19.68 -2.86 -19.93
C ARG A 139 21.01 -2.79 -19.17
N THR A 140 21.38 -3.85 -18.48
CA THR A 140 22.67 -3.94 -17.79
C THR A 140 23.84 -3.79 -18.77
N ALA A 141 23.77 -4.39 -19.94
CA ALA A 141 24.81 -4.26 -20.97
C ALA A 141 24.97 -2.80 -21.46
N GLU A 142 23.85 -2.09 -21.66
CA GLU A 142 23.85 -0.68 -22.05
C GLU A 142 24.48 0.22 -20.98
N TYR A 143 24.11 0.01 -19.71
CA TYR A 143 24.68 0.78 -18.60
C TYR A 143 26.19 0.50 -18.42
N ILE A 144 26.64 -0.76 -18.53
CA ILE A 144 28.07 -1.11 -18.50
C ILE A 144 28.82 -0.43 -19.66
N GLN A 145 28.21 -0.38 -20.84
CA GLN A 145 28.82 0.29 -21.99
C GLN A 145 29.09 1.77 -21.74
N ASN A 146 28.19 2.43 -20.99
CA ASN A 146 28.23 3.86 -20.72
C ASN A 146 28.90 4.20 -19.37
N ALA A 147 29.36 3.20 -18.63
CA ALA A 147 30.04 3.40 -17.35
C ALA A 147 31.31 4.24 -17.50
N SER A 148 31.55 5.13 -16.55
CA SER A 148 32.67 6.07 -16.55
C SER A 148 33.67 5.87 -15.41
N GLU A 149 33.22 5.35 -14.26
CA GLU A 149 34.04 5.25 -13.04
C GLU A 149 34.19 3.81 -12.55
N GLU A 150 33.08 3.17 -12.23
CA GLU A 150 33.13 1.80 -11.69
C GLU A 150 31.87 0.97 -12.00
N VAL A 151 32.06 -0.34 -12.06
CA VAL A 151 30.99 -1.33 -12.17
C VAL A 151 31.19 -2.40 -11.09
N LEU A 152 30.19 -2.57 -10.22
CA LEU A 152 30.16 -3.60 -9.19
C LEU A 152 29.14 -4.66 -9.60
N ILE A 153 29.54 -5.90 -9.73
CA ILE A 153 28.66 -7.02 -10.10
C ILE A 153 28.62 -8.03 -8.97
N SER A 154 27.43 -8.26 -8.40
CA SER A 154 27.15 -9.37 -7.48
C SER A 154 26.26 -10.38 -8.20
N THR A 155 26.79 -11.58 -8.43
CA THR A 155 26.07 -12.65 -9.14
C THR A 155 26.45 -14.02 -8.58
N ALA A 156 25.66 -15.08 -8.89
CA ALA A 156 26.06 -16.43 -8.54
C ALA A 156 26.97 -17.03 -9.63
N LEU A 157 26.35 -17.51 -10.69
CA LEU A 157 27.05 -18.30 -11.72
C LEU A 157 27.57 -17.47 -12.90
N PHE A 158 27.12 -16.24 -13.03
CA PHE A 158 27.40 -15.33 -14.14
C PHE A 158 27.09 -15.94 -15.52
N SER A 159 26.00 -16.68 -15.63
CA SER A 159 25.56 -17.34 -16.88
C SER A 159 25.33 -16.35 -18.03
N TRP A 160 25.00 -15.11 -17.73
CA TRP A 160 24.79 -14.02 -18.69
C TRP A 160 26.09 -13.27 -19.09
N LEU A 161 27.25 -13.67 -18.59
CA LEU A 161 28.53 -13.07 -18.96
C LEU A 161 28.78 -12.99 -20.47
N PRO A 162 28.45 -14.00 -21.32
CA PRO A 162 28.64 -13.88 -22.76
C PRO A 162 27.96 -12.66 -23.39
N LYS A 163 26.83 -12.24 -22.85
CA LYS A 163 26.05 -11.08 -23.35
C LYS A 163 26.68 -9.72 -23.04
N VAL A 164 27.40 -9.62 -21.92
CA VAL A 164 28.03 -8.36 -21.46
C VAL A 164 29.54 -8.32 -21.61
N ARG A 165 30.18 -9.44 -21.94
CA ARG A 165 31.64 -9.59 -22.01
C ARG A 165 32.34 -8.52 -22.86
N SER A 166 31.81 -8.23 -24.06
CA SER A 166 32.39 -7.21 -24.94
C SER A 166 32.30 -5.82 -24.32
N LYS A 167 31.19 -5.52 -23.64
CA LYS A 167 30.95 -4.23 -22.97
C LYS A 167 31.89 -4.04 -21.75
N LEU A 168 32.09 -5.10 -20.97
CA LEU A 168 33.04 -5.11 -19.86
C LEU A 168 34.50 -4.88 -20.36
N LYS A 169 34.89 -5.52 -21.44
CA LYS A 169 36.21 -5.29 -22.06
C LYS A 169 36.38 -3.83 -22.52
N THR A 170 35.40 -3.29 -23.16
CA THR A 170 35.41 -1.89 -23.62
C THR A 170 35.47 -0.92 -22.43
N ALA A 171 34.73 -1.21 -21.35
CA ALA A 171 34.76 -0.39 -20.14
C ALA A 171 36.14 -0.44 -19.45
N LEU A 172 36.75 -1.65 -19.33
CA LEU A 172 38.11 -1.82 -18.81
C LEU A 172 39.14 -1.03 -19.64
N ALA A 173 39.03 -1.10 -20.99
CA ALA A 173 39.93 -0.33 -21.87
C ALA A 173 39.82 1.20 -21.71
N ARG A 174 38.67 1.70 -21.21
CA ARG A 174 38.49 3.11 -20.84
C ARG A 174 39.00 3.44 -19.43
N GLY A 175 39.48 2.45 -18.66
CA GLY A 175 39.92 2.65 -17.28
C GLY A 175 38.82 2.53 -16.22
N VAL A 176 37.65 2.06 -16.58
CA VAL A 176 36.54 1.80 -15.62
C VAL A 176 36.96 0.67 -14.68
N ARG A 177 36.82 0.89 -13.38
CA ARG A 177 37.11 -0.15 -12.37
C ARG A 177 35.98 -1.18 -12.35
N ILE A 178 36.31 -2.45 -12.53
CA ILE A 178 35.29 -3.52 -12.51
C ILE A 178 35.59 -4.47 -11.37
N ARG A 179 34.66 -4.66 -10.47
CA ARG A 179 34.68 -5.61 -9.37
C ARG A 179 33.55 -6.63 -9.51
N ILE A 180 33.91 -7.91 -9.54
CA ILE A 180 32.97 -9.02 -9.72
C ILE A 180 33.02 -9.94 -8.50
N LEU A 181 31.92 -10.09 -7.81
CA LEU A 181 31.70 -10.98 -6.67
C LEU A 181 30.79 -12.12 -7.11
N MET A 182 31.25 -13.37 -7.07
CA MET A 182 30.51 -14.52 -7.56
C MET A 182 30.96 -15.84 -6.93
N GLN A 183 30.23 -16.91 -7.20
CA GLN A 183 30.65 -18.29 -6.86
C GLN A 183 31.47 -18.90 -7.99
N MET A 184 32.73 -19.19 -7.72
CA MET A 184 33.64 -19.70 -8.75
C MET A 184 33.58 -21.22 -8.95
N GLU A 185 33.17 -21.98 -7.96
CA GLU A 185 33.17 -23.45 -8.02
C GLU A 185 32.19 -24.00 -9.06
N GLN A 186 31.08 -23.34 -9.26
CA GLN A 186 29.96 -23.78 -10.11
C GLN A 186 29.96 -23.11 -11.48
N THR A 187 30.87 -22.17 -11.76
CA THR A 187 30.85 -21.41 -13.01
C THR A 187 31.53 -22.10 -14.17
N GLN A 188 30.87 -22.12 -15.31
CA GLN A 188 31.44 -22.52 -16.61
C GLN A 188 32.22 -21.37 -17.29
N ALA A 189 32.12 -20.17 -16.73
CA ALA A 189 32.66 -18.94 -17.31
C ALA A 189 34.15 -18.69 -16.96
N ARG A 190 34.86 -19.66 -16.35
CA ARG A 190 36.23 -19.48 -15.83
C ARG A 190 37.20 -18.90 -16.85
N LYS A 191 37.15 -19.36 -18.09
CA LYS A 191 38.05 -18.88 -19.17
C LYS A 191 37.80 -17.39 -19.47
N GLN A 192 36.55 -17.01 -19.59
CA GLN A 192 36.16 -15.61 -19.87
C GLN A 192 36.45 -14.68 -18.67
N LEU A 193 36.32 -15.17 -17.45
CA LEU A 193 36.67 -14.44 -16.24
C LEU A 193 38.16 -14.22 -16.11
N ASN A 194 38.98 -15.24 -16.47
CA ASN A 194 40.44 -15.12 -16.53
C ASN A 194 40.86 -14.05 -17.54
N GLU A 195 40.20 -13.98 -18.68
CA GLU A 195 40.46 -12.95 -19.68
C GLU A 195 40.11 -11.55 -19.16
N LEU A 196 38.95 -11.36 -18.49
CA LEU A 196 38.59 -10.08 -17.87
C LEU A 196 39.55 -9.69 -16.76
N SER A 197 40.01 -10.66 -15.97
CA SER A 197 41.00 -10.42 -14.92
C SER A 197 42.35 -9.99 -15.51
N ALA A 198 42.77 -10.60 -16.62
CA ALA A 198 43.98 -10.20 -17.34
C ALA A 198 43.90 -8.76 -17.90
N LEU A 199 42.70 -8.28 -18.17
CA LEU A 199 42.42 -6.89 -18.58
C LEU A 199 42.23 -5.91 -17.41
N GLY A 200 42.36 -6.36 -16.17
CA GLY A 200 42.33 -5.53 -14.99
C GLY A 200 41.04 -5.64 -14.14
N ALA A 201 40.07 -6.48 -14.52
CA ALA A 201 38.90 -6.72 -13.66
C ALA A 201 39.32 -7.46 -12.38
N GLN A 202 38.80 -7.00 -11.26
CA GLN A 202 39.02 -7.67 -9.97
C GLN A 202 37.87 -8.66 -9.73
N ILE A 203 38.22 -9.91 -9.47
CA ILE A 203 37.23 -10.98 -9.26
C ILE A 203 37.50 -11.63 -7.92
N ARG A 204 36.43 -11.81 -7.13
CA ARG A 204 36.48 -12.53 -5.88
C ARG A 204 35.42 -13.62 -5.83
N ASP A 205 35.80 -14.71 -5.20
CA ASP A 205 34.96 -15.87 -4.96
C ASP A 205 34.27 -15.74 -3.61
N THR A 206 32.95 -15.59 -3.64
CA THR A 206 32.15 -15.61 -2.40
C THR A 206 32.07 -17.02 -1.87
N ARG A 207 32.34 -17.19 -0.58
CA ARG A 207 32.16 -18.46 0.11
C ARG A 207 30.76 -18.63 0.71
N GLU A 208 29.92 -17.62 0.57
CA GLU A 208 28.55 -17.72 1.00
C GLU A 208 27.80 -18.73 0.11
N PRO A 209 27.11 -19.71 0.69
CA PRO A 209 26.43 -20.74 -0.11
C PRO A 209 25.35 -20.13 -1.01
N TRP A 210 24.68 -19.07 -0.56
CA TRP A 210 23.62 -18.42 -1.32
C TRP A 210 23.39 -16.98 -0.87
N HIS A 211 22.98 -16.11 -1.80
CA HIS A 211 22.57 -14.74 -1.50
C HIS A 211 21.37 -14.36 -2.38
N PRO A 212 20.25 -13.89 -1.79
CA PRO A 212 19.02 -13.63 -2.53
C PRO A 212 19.11 -12.44 -3.48
N VAL A 213 19.87 -11.41 -3.13
CA VAL A 213 19.97 -10.18 -3.93
C VAL A 213 21.18 -10.26 -4.85
N ARG A 214 20.94 -10.11 -6.14
CA ARG A 214 21.98 -10.02 -7.17
C ARG A 214 21.78 -8.77 -7.98
N GLY A 215 22.85 -8.14 -8.40
CA GLY A 215 22.72 -6.90 -9.13
C GLY A 215 24.03 -6.34 -9.65
N THR A 216 23.89 -5.30 -10.43
CA THR A 216 24.99 -4.51 -10.99
C THR A 216 24.79 -3.06 -10.60
N LEU A 217 25.75 -2.50 -9.89
CA LEU A 217 25.82 -1.08 -9.56
C LEU A 217 26.81 -0.38 -10.48
N ILE A 218 26.37 0.66 -11.16
CA ILE A 218 27.15 1.41 -12.14
C ILE A 218 27.36 2.83 -11.62
N ASP A 219 28.61 3.28 -11.56
CA ASP A 219 29.04 4.64 -11.20
C ASP A 219 28.40 5.18 -9.90
N ARG A 220 27.97 4.28 -8.99
CA ARG A 220 27.20 4.59 -7.76
C ARG A 220 25.94 5.42 -8.00
N ARG A 221 25.37 5.33 -9.18
CA ARG A 221 24.18 6.10 -9.61
C ARG A 221 23.02 5.23 -10.05
N ASP A 222 23.34 4.10 -10.67
CA ASP A 222 22.36 3.21 -11.28
C ASP A 222 22.53 1.79 -10.75
N LEU A 223 21.52 1.28 -10.04
CA LEU A 223 21.50 -0.08 -9.53
C LEU A 223 20.42 -0.88 -10.28
N ILE A 224 20.86 -1.93 -10.97
CA ILE A 224 19.97 -2.92 -11.57
C ILE A 224 20.09 -4.19 -10.73
N PHE A 225 18.97 -4.68 -10.19
CA PHE A 225 19.00 -5.83 -9.29
C PHE A 225 17.79 -6.74 -9.46
N VAL A 226 17.96 -7.97 -8.99
CA VAL A 226 16.93 -9.00 -8.93
C VAL A 226 16.99 -9.70 -7.57
N ILE A 227 15.84 -10.08 -7.05
CA ILE A 227 15.70 -10.85 -5.81
C ILE A 227 15.24 -12.26 -6.19
N TRP A 228 16.02 -13.27 -5.79
CA TRP A 228 15.68 -14.67 -5.99
C TRP A 228 14.76 -15.14 -4.85
N ALA A 229 13.72 -15.88 -5.19
CA ALA A 229 12.73 -16.31 -4.22
C ALA A 229 13.28 -17.36 -3.23
N ALA A 230 14.14 -18.26 -3.71
CA ALA A 230 14.81 -19.28 -2.91
C ALA A 230 16.07 -19.78 -3.62
N GLU A 231 16.98 -20.45 -2.90
CA GLU A 231 18.17 -21.07 -3.45
C GLU A 231 17.84 -22.10 -4.53
N GLU A 232 16.84 -22.95 -4.26
CA GLU A 232 16.40 -23.99 -5.20
C GLU A 232 15.83 -23.40 -6.50
N ALA A 233 15.34 -22.16 -6.49
CA ALA A 233 14.83 -21.48 -7.69
C ALA A 233 15.87 -21.37 -8.81
N GLU A 234 17.18 -21.41 -8.46
CA GLU A 234 18.27 -21.38 -9.44
C GLU A 234 18.39 -22.68 -10.27
N ARG A 235 17.85 -23.77 -9.73
CA ARG A 235 17.90 -25.11 -10.34
C ARG A 235 16.77 -25.35 -11.33
N TYR A 236 15.76 -24.50 -11.34
CA TYR A 236 14.63 -24.64 -12.26
C TYR A 236 14.98 -24.11 -13.65
N TRP A 237 14.41 -24.76 -14.67
CA TRP A 237 14.48 -24.29 -16.05
C TRP A 237 13.91 -22.88 -16.23
N ASN A 238 12.92 -22.53 -15.39
CA ASN A 238 12.39 -21.18 -15.23
C ASN A 238 12.67 -20.72 -13.80
N PRO A 239 13.68 -19.88 -13.57
CA PRO A 239 14.02 -19.43 -12.23
C PRO A 239 12.91 -18.60 -11.64
N ILE A 240 12.51 -18.91 -10.39
CA ILE A 240 11.54 -18.12 -9.65
C ILE A 240 12.26 -16.90 -9.06
N VAL A 241 12.05 -15.76 -9.69
CA VAL A 241 12.61 -14.49 -9.25
C VAL A 241 11.49 -13.47 -9.07
N TYR A 242 11.68 -12.53 -8.16
CA TYR A 242 10.83 -11.35 -8.12
C TYR A 242 11.16 -10.44 -9.30
N THR A 243 10.19 -9.62 -9.70
CA THR A 243 10.36 -8.66 -10.79
C THR A 243 11.69 -7.91 -10.64
N PRO A 244 12.58 -7.94 -11.66
CA PRO A 244 13.80 -7.16 -11.65
C PRO A 244 13.50 -5.66 -11.57
N HIS A 245 14.40 -4.89 -10.97
CA HIS A 245 14.22 -3.46 -10.81
C HIS A 245 15.49 -2.69 -11.16
N HIS A 246 15.29 -1.47 -11.63
CA HIS A 246 16.31 -0.42 -11.71
C HIS A 246 16.00 0.67 -10.69
N THR A 247 17.02 1.24 -10.08
CA THR A 247 16.84 2.37 -9.18
C THR A 247 18.03 3.33 -9.22
N LYS A 248 17.72 4.62 -9.07
CA LYS A 248 18.67 5.71 -8.79
C LYS A 248 18.59 6.19 -7.35
N ASN A 249 17.74 5.56 -6.54
CA ASN A 249 17.56 5.95 -5.15
C ASN A 249 18.83 5.71 -4.34
N GLN A 250 19.38 6.77 -3.75
CA GLN A 250 20.63 6.71 -3.02
C GLN A 250 20.58 5.83 -1.77
N GLY A 251 19.42 5.65 -1.15
CA GLY A 251 19.23 4.74 -0.02
C GLY A 251 19.44 3.28 -0.42
N PHE A 252 18.79 2.83 -1.51
CA PHE A 252 18.98 1.47 -2.05
C PHE A 252 20.39 1.24 -2.55
N ILE A 253 20.96 2.21 -3.26
CA ILE A 253 22.35 2.16 -3.75
C ILE A 253 23.32 2.00 -2.58
N ARG A 254 23.13 2.76 -1.50
CA ARG A 254 23.96 2.70 -0.31
C ARG A 254 23.90 1.32 0.35
N ILE A 255 22.68 0.79 0.57
CA ILE A 255 22.48 -0.55 1.16
C ILE A 255 23.17 -1.62 0.31
N PHE A 256 22.99 -1.59 -1.01
CA PHE A 256 23.63 -2.54 -1.91
C PHE A 256 25.16 -2.42 -1.86
N ASN A 257 25.70 -1.21 -1.91
CA ASN A 257 27.13 -0.97 -1.87
C ASN A 257 27.76 -1.44 -0.54
N GLU A 258 27.15 -1.14 0.60
CA GLU A 258 27.61 -1.58 1.93
C GLU A 258 27.60 -3.12 2.02
N SER A 259 26.53 -3.77 1.54
CA SER A 259 26.46 -5.24 1.47
C SER A 259 27.51 -5.81 0.54
N PHE A 260 27.71 -5.20 -0.64
CA PHE A 260 28.74 -5.63 -1.59
C PHE A 260 30.14 -5.51 -0.99
N ASP A 261 30.49 -4.38 -0.39
CA ASP A 261 31.81 -4.14 0.18
C ASP A 261 32.09 -5.06 1.38
N TYR A 262 31.09 -5.32 2.25
CA TYR A 262 31.22 -6.31 3.31
C TYR A 262 31.56 -7.71 2.77
N ARG A 263 30.78 -8.18 1.80
CA ARG A 263 30.98 -9.49 1.17
C ARG A 263 32.27 -9.54 0.36
N TRP A 264 32.61 -8.45 -0.32
CA TRP A 264 33.88 -8.31 -1.05
C TRP A 264 35.06 -8.49 -0.14
N ASN A 265 35.08 -7.86 1.02
CA ASN A 265 36.19 -7.95 1.95
C ASN A 265 36.36 -9.34 2.54
N ASN A 266 35.29 -10.10 2.69
CA ASN A 266 35.29 -11.48 3.20
C ASN A 266 35.53 -12.55 2.11
N ALA A 267 35.45 -12.17 0.82
CA ALA A 267 35.56 -13.08 -0.30
C ALA A 267 37.06 -13.37 -0.65
N LYS A 268 37.34 -14.58 -1.17
CA LYS A 268 38.66 -15.00 -1.59
C LYS A 268 39.03 -14.36 -2.94
N ARG A 269 40.24 -13.82 -3.05
CA ARG A 269 40.76 -13.35 -4.33
C ARG A 269 40.92 -14.53 -5.29
N VAL A 270 40.48 -14.39 -6.52
CA VAL A 270 40.69 -15.35 -7.59
C VAL A 270 42.05 -15.03 -8.21
N VAL A 271 43.02 -15.95 -8.00
CA VAL A 271 44.31 -15.82 -8.63
C VAL A 271 44.24 -16.49 -10.01
N VAL A 272 44.41 -15.70 -11.06
CA VAL A 272 44.50 -16.22 -12.43
C VAL A 272 45.82 -16.92 -12.60
N ALA A 273 45.82 -18.24 -12.84
CA ALA A 273 47.03 -19.00 -13.18
C ALA A 273 47.61 -18.43 -14.48
N GLY A 274 48.76 -17.74 -14.41
CA GLY A 274 49.48 -17.26 -15.59
C GLY A 274 50.08 -15.85 -15.51
N LEU A 275 49.80 -15.08 -14.45
CA LEU A 275 50.48 -13.80 -14.20
C LEU A 275 51.36 -13.94 -12.94
N SER A 276 52.56 -14.53 -13.11
CA SER A 276 53.64 -14.30 -12.17
C SER A 276 53.99 -12.82 -12.20
N ALA A 277 53.95 -12.18 -11.05
CA ALA A 277 54.39 -10.81 -10.87
C ALA A 277 55.76 -10.62 -11.52
N LYS A 278 55.82 -9.70 -12.48
CA LYS A 278 57.06 -9.01 -12.83
C LYS A 278 57.15 -7.74 -12.05
#